data_bed69d8b221a070089fb4efd6ecb0659
#
_entry.id   bed69d8b221a070089fb4efd6ecb0659
#
_cell.length_a   1.000
_cell.length_b   1.000
_cell.length_c   1.000
_cell.angle_alpha   90.00
_cell.angle_beta   90.00
_cell.angle_gamma   90.00
#
_symmetry.space_group_name_H-M   'P 1'
#
loop_
_entity.id
_entity.type
_entity.pdbx_description
1 polymer ?
#
loop_
_entity_poly.entity_id
_entity_poly.type
_entity_poly.pdbx_seq_one_letter_code
_entity_poly.pdbx_strand_id
1 'polypeptide(L)'
;MKKGIAAFAFLISALLLLTVDCGSNFQADCENGSQSFPVTQLIDANGVLTYGIVPPGYRPGVASPWVLYNHGSGQSGRDISTNRHDRCLVNPLVQAGYVVIASDYNVQNCWGNSQCDTDIAAVQERWKGYLNLRAAPYVIAESMGGIVTWNAIAHGTLSPLAVVGIYPACSLSNMYAGGTGPFYPVIQSDYDFSSPSGYATATAGYDPMLDPPSDFTAFPILLWASYSDTTVVRSHNENPFAFQVNAAGGNVIVNTSTGNHGDVSNFDPQAVLEFFEAH
;
A
#
# COMPACT_ATOMS: atom_id res chain seq x y z
N MET A 1 -4.73 -77.05 1.62
CA MET A 1 -4.94 -75.71 1.02
C MET A 1 -5.17 -74.70 2.14
N LYS A 2 -4.17 -73.97 2.54
CA LYS A 2 -4.26 -72.91 3.56
C LYS A 2 -4.08 -71.57 2.86
N LYS A 3 -5.13 -70.72 2.89
CA LYS A 3 -5.11 -69.36 2.36
C LYS A 3 -4.50 -68.41 3.42
N GLY A 4 -3.37 -67.82 3.12
CA GLY A 4 -2.76 -66.73 3.94
C GLY A 4 -3.46 -65.42 3.63
N ILE A 5 -3.89 -64.74 4.69
CA ILE A 5 -4.41 -63.38 4.67
C ILE A 5 -3.22 -62.44 4.96
N ALA A 6 -2.84 -61.63 3.99
CA ALA A 6 -1.85 -60.57 4.19
C ALA A 6 -2.53 -59.35 4.80
N ALA A 7 -2.11 -58.97 6.00
CA ALA A 7 -2.55 -57.74 6.65
C ALA A 7 -1.69 -56.58 6.11
N PHE A 8 -2.34 -55.58 5.46
CA PHE A 8 -1.75 -54.31 5.09
C PHE A 8 -1.82 -53.37 6.29
N ALA A 9 -0.68 -53.10 6.90
CA ALA A 9 -0.57 -52.09 7.92
C ALA A 9 -0.46 -50.69 7.25
N PHE A 10 -1.47 -49.84 7.40
CA PHE A 10 -1.42 -48.43 7.04
C PHE A 10 -0.66 -47.68 8.14
N LEU A 11 0.55 -47.21 7.84
CA LEU A 11 1.24 -46.22 8.64
C LEU A 11 0.63 -44.84 8.35
N ILE A 12 -0.19 -44.36 9.26
CA ILE A 12 -0.63 -42.97 9.28
C ILE A 12 0.51 -42.15 9.90
N SER A 13 1.33 -41.48 9.06
CA SER A 13 2.26 -40.47 9.51
C SER A 13 1.47 -39.22 9.92
N ALA A 14 1.32 -39.00 11.21
CA ALA A 14 0.80 -37.75 11.75
C ALA A 14 1.84 -36.65 11.48
N LEU A 15 1.58 -35.84 10.48
CA LEU A 15 2.30 -34.58 10.24
C LEU A 15 1.87 -33.62 11.35
N LEU A 16 2.71 -33.46 12.37
CA LEU A 16 2.53 -32.43 13.40
C LEU A 16 2.80 -31.08 12.72
N LEU A 17 1.74 -30.40 12.29
CA LEU A 17 1.79 -28.99 11.94
C LEU A 17 2.08 -28.22 13.24
N LEU A 18 3.33 -27.87 13.45
CA LEU A 18 3.71 -26.81 14.39
C LEU A 18 3.22 -25.50 13.81
N THR A 19 2.01 -25.09 14.17
CA THR A 19 1.57 -23.72 14.01
C THR A 19 2.43 -22.87 14.95
N VAL A 20 3.51 -22.31 14.44
CA VAL A 20 4.21 -21.24 15.13
C VAL A 20 3.24 -20.06 15.10
N ASP A 21 2.69 -19.74 16.27
CA ASP A 21 1.84 -18.57 16.48
C ASP A 21 2.73 -17.32 16.40
N CYS A 22 3.09 -16.88 15.19
CA CYS A 22 3.91 -15.68 14.94
C CYS A 22 3.11 -14.38 15.09
N GLY A 23 1.77 -14.42 15.09
CA GLY A 23 0.94 -13.22 15.10
C GLY A 23 1.04 -12.39 16.38
N SER A 24 1.22 -13.05 17.55
CA SER A 24 1.28 -12.34 18.84
C SER A 24 2.60 -11.62 19.09
N ASN A 25 3.70 -12.04 18.50
CA ASN A 25 5.01 -11.43 18.70
C ASN A 25 5.22 -10.18 17.82
N PHE A 26 4.67 -10.15 16.60
CA PHE A 26 4.84 -9.03 15.68
C PHE A 26 4.20 -7.74 16.18
N GLN A 27 2.99 -7.81 16.73
CA GLN A 27 2.33 -6.64 17.29
C GLN A 27 3.06 -6.11 18.52
N ALA A 28 3.59 -7.01 19.36
CA ALA A 28 4.43 -6.64 20.51
C ALA A 28 5.77 -6.02 20.07
N ASP A 29 6.39 -6.48 18.99
CA ASP A 29 7.60 -5.88 18.42
C ASP A 29 7.33 -4.50 17.82
N CYS A 30 6.19 -4.29 17.18
CA CYS A 30 5.71 -2.99 16.76
C CYS A 30 5.50 -2.04 17.93
N GLU A 31 4.99 -2.53 19.06
CA GLU A 31 4.77 -1.74 20.28
C GLU A 31 6.07 -1.40 21.01
N ASN A 32 7.11 -2.25 20.95
CA ASN A 32 8.35 -2.13 21.72
C ASN A 32 9.53 -1.46 21.01
N GLY A 33 9.34 -0.91 19.82
CA GLY A 33 10.37 -0.18 19.09
C GLY A 33 11.16 -1.07 18.13
N SER A 34 10.59 -1.24 16.95
CA SER A 34 11.22 -1.99 15.85
C SER A 34 12.59 -1.45 15.45
N GLN A 35 13.47 -2.34 15.01
CA GLN A 35 14.76 -2.00 14.43
C GLN A 35 14.60 -0.93 13.35
N SER A 36 15.49 0.09 13.32
CA SER A 36 15.56 1.02 12.21
C SER A 36 16.63 0.58 11.23
N PHE A 37 16.27 0.50 9.95
CA PHE A 37 17.24 0.28 8.88
C PHE A 37 17.80 1.61 8.39
N PRO A 38 19.06 1.66 7.91
CA PRO A 38 19.59 2.85 7.26
C PRO A 38 18.75 3.25 6.05
N VAL A 39 18.47 4.55 5.93
CA VAL A 39 17.75 5.10 4.79
C VAL A 39 18.72 5.80 3.84
N THR A 40 18.60 5.53 2.56
CA THR A 40 19.26 6.28 1.49
C THR A 40 18.30 7.35 0.99
N GLN A 41 18.81 8.57 0.85
CA GLN A 41 18.05 9.70 0.34
C GLN A 41 18.57 10.08 -1.05
N LEU A 42 17.67 10.23 -2.01
CA LEU A 42 17.97 10.68 -3.36
C LEU A 42 17.06 11.85 -3.71
N ILE A 43 17.48 12.63 -4.70
CA ILE A 43 16.64 13.65 -5.34
C ILE A 43 16.27 13.13 -6.73
N ASP A 44 15.01 13.16 -7.08
CA ASP A 44 14.51 12.75 -8.39
C ASP A 44 14.67 13.84 -9.47
N ALA A 45 14.16 13.58 -10.66
CA ALA A 45 14.27 14.53 -11.79
C ALA A 45 13.45 15.82 -11.59
N ASN A 46 12.46 15.80 -10.71
CA ASN A 46 11.62 16.95 -10.37
C ASN A 46 12.19 17.77 -9.21
N GLY A 47 13.33 17.36 -8.62
CA GLY A 47 13.92 17.99 -7.44
C GLY A 47 13.30 17.55 -6.12
N VAL A 48 12.45 16.52 -6.14
CA VAL A 48 11.75 15.97 -4.97
C VAL A 48 12.66 15.01 -4.20
N LEU A 49 12.61 15.07 -2.87
CA LEU A 49 13.29 14.13 -2.00
C LEU A 49 12.57 12.77 -2.03
N THR A 50 13.35 11.74 -2.23
CA THR A 50 12.91 10.33 -2.19
C THR A 50 13.77 9.53 -1.24
N TYR A 51 13.19 8.55 -0.59
CA TYR A 51 13.83 7.75 0.45
C TYR A 51 13.73 6.28 0.11
N GLY A 52 14.81 5.53 0.37
CA GLY A 52 14.80 4.10 0.15
C GLY A 52 15.54 3.35 1.25
N ILE A 53 14.97 2.26 1.69
CA ILE A 53 15.59 1.30 2.58
C ILE A 53 16.03 0.12 1.74
N VAL A 54 17.35 -0.08 1.66
CA VAL A 54 17.97 -1.19 0.92
C VAL A 54 18.26 -2.33 1.90
N PRO A 55 17.76 -3.55 1.63
CA PRO A 55 17.99 -4.67 2.54
C PRO A 55 19.48 -5.04 2.63
N PRO A 56 19.96 -5.51 3.79
CA PRO A 56 21.37 -5.88 3.98
C PRO A 56 21.88 -6.92 2.98
N GLY A 57 20.99 -7.75 2.44
CA GLY A 57 21.29 -8.78 1.45
C GLY A 57 21.27 -8.32 0.00
N TYR A 58 21.06 -7.03 -0.30
CA TYR A 58 21.01 -6.52 -1.67
C TYR A 58 22.28 -6.84 -2.47
N ARG A 59 22.08 -7.29 -3.72
CA ARG A 59 23.16 -7.62 -4.66
C ARG A 59 22.93 -6.89 -5.99
N PRO A 60 23.81 -6.00 -6.44
CA PRO A 60 23.64 -5.24 -7.69
C PRO A 60 23.43 -6.11 -8.95
N GLY A 61 23.98 -7.34 -8.95
CA GLY A 61 23.85 -8.29 -10.08
C GLY A 61 22.50 -9.02 -10.16
N VAL A 62 21.64 -8.88 -9.16
CA VAL A 62 20.32 -9.56 -9.08
C VAL A 62 19.22 -8.53 -8.92
N ALA A 63 18.21 -8.58 -9.79
CA ALA A 63 17.09 -7.66 -9.70
C ALA A 63 16.26 -7.92 -8.42
N SER A 64 16.26 -6.95 -7.50
CA SER A 64 15.56 -7.05 -6.22
C SER A 64 14.07 -6.77 -6.36
N PRO A 65 13.21 -7.49 -5.61
CA PRO A 65 11.83 -7.07 -5.43
C PRO A 65 11.80 -5.73 -4.68
N TRP A 66 10.80 -4.92 -4.95
CA TRP A 66 10.70 -3.62 -4.32
C TRP A 66 9.26 -3.18 -4.11
N VAL A 67 9.07 -2.33 -3.11
CA VAL A 67 7.79 -1.77 -2.71
C VAL A 67 7.86 -0.26 -2.88
N LEU A 68 6.88 0.31 -3.59
CA LEU A 68 6.61 1.74 -3.55
C LEU A 68 5.60 2.01 -2.42
N TYR A 69 6.01 2.81 -1.45
CA TYR A 69 5.18 3.20 -0.32
C TYR A 69 4.61 4.60 -0.56
N ASN A 70 3.32 4.68 -0.76
CA ASN A 70 2.58 5.93 -0.91
C ASN A 70 1.95 6.31 0.44
N HIS A 71 2.50 7.33 1.08
CA HIS A 71 2.19 7.73 2.44
C HIS A 71 0.87 8.51 2.59
N GLY A 72 0.40 8.65 3.83
CA GLY A 72 -0.79 9.41 4.19
C GLY A 72 -0.58 10.93 4.18
N SER A 73 -1.68 11.67 4.30
CA SER A 73 -1.67 13.14 4.39
C SER A 73 -0.90 13.61 5.64
N GLY A 74 -0.03 14.60 5.47
CA GLY A 74 0.78 15.15 6.55
C GLY A 74 2.04 14.34 6.90
N GLN A 75 2.24 13.19 6.24
CA GLN A 75 3.47 12.41 6.35
C GLN A 75 4.50 12.81 5.28
N SER A 76 5.66 12.18 5.32
CA SER A 76 6.74 12.33 4.34
C SER A 76 7.27 10.96 3.94
N GLY A 77 7.96 10.88 2.82
CA GLY A 77 8.63 9.65 2.40
C GLY A 77 9.67 9.14 3.41
N ARG A 78 10.21 10.03 4.26
CA ARG A 78 11.15 9.67 5.32
C ARG A 78 10.50 8.84 6.43
N ASP A 79 9.17 8.92 6.59
CA ASP A 79 8.45 8.26 7.67
C ASP A 79 8.55 6.74 7.62
N ILE A 80 8.81 6.14 6.46
CA ILE A 80 9.15 4.70 6.35
C ILE A 80 10.30 4.28 7.28
N SER A 81 11.14 5.21 7.75
CA SER A 81 12.27 4.96 8.65
C SER A 81 12.16 5.65 10.01
N THR A 82 11.33 6.67 10.14
CA THR A 82 11.25 7.51 11.36
C THR A 82 9.94 7.32 12.11
N ASN A 83 8.83 7.12 11.42
CA ASN A 83 7.55 6.85 12.03
C ASN A 83 7.48 5.39 12.50
N ARG A 84 7.03 5.18 13.72
CA ARG A 84 6.92 3.84 14.33
C ARG A 84 5.89 2.97 13.62
N HIS A 85 4.75 3.52 13.26
CA HIS A 85 3.69 2.85 12.52
C HIS A 85 4.21 2.31 11.18
N ASP A 86 4.85 3.18 10.38
CA ASP A 86 5.34 2.82 9.04
C ASP A 86 6.49 1.80 9.13
N ARG A 87 7.39 1.94 10.12
CA ARG A 87 8.45 0.96 10.36
C ARG A 87 7.93 -0.44 10.68
N CYS A 88 6.82 -0.53 11.42
CA CYS A 88 6.16 -1.80 11.68
C CYS A 88 5.80 -2.54 10.39
N LEU A 89 5.26 -1.80 9.44
CA LEU A 89 4.83 -2.33 8.15
C LEU A 89 6.01 -2.65 7.24
N VAL A 90 7.03 -1.77 7.23
CA VAL A 90 8.17 -1.82 6.31
C VAL A 90 9.24 -2.83 6.72
N ASN A 91 9.53 -2.96 8.02
CA ASN A 91 10.66 -3.79 8.49
C ASN A 91 10.59 -5.27 8.07
N PRO A 92 9.45 -5.97 8.15
CA PRO A 92 9.36 -7.34 7.68
C PRO A 92 9.69 -7.49 6.18
N LEU A 93 9.26 -6.53 5.38
CA LEU A 93 9.53 -6.50 3.94
C LEU A 93 11.03 -6.33 3.67
N VAL A 94 11.69 -5.41 4.38
CA VAL A 94 13.15 -5.22 4.27
C VAL A 94 13.91 -6.46 4.74
N GLN A 95 13.49 -7.10 5.82
CA GLN A 95 14.08 -8.35 6.30
C GLN A 95 13.93 -9.49 5.31
N ALA A 96 12.80 -9.55 4.59
CA ALA A 96 12.53 -10.51 3.52
C ALA A 96 13.26 -10.19 2.20
N GLY A 97 14.00 -9.06 2.13
CA GLY A 97 14.83 -8.72 0.98
C GLY A 97 14.19 -7.73 -0.01
N TYR A 98 13.06 -7.13 0.32
CA TYR A 98 12.48 -6.06 -0.48
C TYR A 98 13.22 -4.74 -0.27
N VAL A 99 13.44 -4.01 -1.35
CA VAL A 99 13.78 -2.58 -1.27
C VAL A 99 12.48 -1.81 -1.06
N VAL A 100 12.40 -0.93 -0.06
CA VAL A 100 11.22 -0.10 0.17
C VAL A 100 11.54 1.34 -0.16
N ILE A 101 10.74 1.98 -1.00
CA ILE A 101 10.95 3.32 -1.54
C ILE A 101 9.72 4.17 -1.29
N ALA A 102 9.92 5.43 -0.87
CA ALA A 102 8.87 6.43 -0.72
C ALA A 102 9.35 7.80 -1.23
N SER A 103 8.41 8.66 -1.60
CA SER A 103 8.66 10.03 -2.06
C SER A 103 8.02 11.03 -1.11
N ASP A 104 8.61 12.23 -0.99
CA ASP A 104 7.95 13.36 -0.31
C ASP A 104 6.82 13.96 -1.15
N TYR A 105 6.74 13.59 -2.44
CA TYR A 105 6.01 14.30 -3.47
C TYR A 105 6.43 15.79 -3.57
N ASN A 106 6.06 16.47 -4.63
CA ASN A 106 6.37 17.90 -4.76
C ASN A 106 5.60 18.75 -3.74
N VAL A 107 4.42 18.29 -3.37
CA VAL A 107 3.62 18.82 -2.27
C VAL A 107 3.19 17.67 -1.36
N GLN A 108 3.52 17.76 -0.09
CA GLN A 108 3.33 16.69 0.91
C GLN A 108 1.90 16.12 0.99
N ASN A 109 0.91 16.89 0.57
CA ASN A 109 -0.50 16.50 0.55
C ASN A 109 -1.06 16.57 -0.87
N CYS A 110 -0.47 15.88 -1.82
CA CYS A 110 -0.81 16.01 -3.24
C CYS A 110 -2.17 15.41 -3.66
N TRP A 111 -2.82 14.65 -2.81
CA TRP A 111 -4.15 14.04 -3.05
C TRP A 111 -4.35 13.45 -4.45
N GLY A 112 -3.30 12.93 -5.06
CA GLY A 112 -3.36 12.22 -6.34
C GLY A 112 -3.60 13.11 -7.55
N ASN A 113 -3.26 14.40 -7.50
CA ASN A 113 -3.35 15.31 -8.65
C ASN A 113 -2.29 14.98 -9.73
N SER A 114 -2.28 15.70 -10.84
CA SER A 114 -1.35 15.47 -11.96
C SER A 114 0.12 15.60 -11.57
N GLN A 115 0.45 16.40 -10.57
CA GLN A 115 1.81 16.50 -10.07
C GLN A 115 2.23 15.23 -9.33
N CYS A 116 1.34 14.62 -8.57
CA CYS A 116 1.57 13.31 -7.96
C CYS A 116 1.92 12.24 -9.00
N ASP A 117 1.20 12.18 -10.11
CA ASP A 117 1.51 11.23 -11.19
C ASP A 117 2.93 11.43 -11.73
N THR A 118 3.31 12.71 -11.92
CA THR A 118 4.66 13.08 -12.36
C THR A 118 5.72 12.65 -11.35
N ASP A 119 5.46 12.83 -10.06
CA ASP A 119 6.37 12.45 -8.98
C ASP A 119 6.46 10.91 -8.84
N ILE A 120 5.36 10.20 -9.00
CA ILE A 120 5.34 8.72 -9.03
C ILE A 120 6.18 8.16 -10.20
N ALA A 121 6.13 8.79 -11.37
CA ALA A 121 7.00 8.41 -12.50
C ALA A 121 8.47 8.68 -12.16
N ALA A 122 8.78 9.88 -11.67
CA ALA A 122 10.15 10.31 -11.40
C ALA A 122 10.84 9.48 -10.31
N VAL A 123 10.14 9.13 -9.22
CA VAL A 123 10.70 8.28 -8.16
C VAL A 123 11.02 6.89 -8.68
N GLN A 124 10.16 6.29 -9.50
CA GLN A 124 10.42 4.97 -10.12
C GLN A 124 11.66 5.01 -11.00
N GLU A 125 11.78 5.99 -11.89
CA GLU A 125 12.96 6.16 -12.75
C GLU A 125 14.23 6.38 -11.94
N ARG A 126 14.17 7.26 -10.94
CA ARG A 126 15.32 7.58 -10.10
C ARG A 126 15.90 6.35 -9.42
N TRP A 127 15.04 5.53 -8.81
CA TRP A 127 15.48 4.37 -8.07
C TRP A 127 15.87 3.19 -8.97
N LYS A 128 15.18 2.97 -10.10
CA LYS A 128 15.60 1.99 -11.13
C LYS A 128 16.94 2.36 -11.77
N GLY A 129 17.26 3.65 -11.86
CA GLY A 129 18.58 4.11 -12.30
C GLY A 129 19.69 3.97 -11.24
N TYR A 130 19.32 3.87 -9.96
CA TYR A 130 20.27 3.73 -8.85
C TYR A 130 20.48 2.29 -8.39
N LEU A 131 19.44 1.46 -8.40
CA LEU A 131 19.45 0.07 -7.98
C LEU A 131 18.97 -0.85 -9.09
N ASN A 132 19.44 -2.10 -9.07
CA ASN A 132 18.88 -3.14 -9.93
C ASN A 132 17.57 -3.66 -9.31
N LEU A 133 16.44 -3.11 -9.74
CA LEU A 133 15.10 -3.43 -9.26
C LEU A 133 14.33 -4.24 -10.31
N ARG A 134 13.37 -5.07 -9.88
CA ARG A 134 12.40 -5.70 -10.78
C ARG A 134 11.62 -4.65 -11.56
N ALA A 135 11.10 -5.01 -12.73
CA ALA A 135 10.41 -4.08 -13.62
C ALA A 135 9.20 -3.40 -12.95
N ALA A 136 8.37 -4.17 -12.28
CA ALA A 136 7.17 -3.71 -11.59
C ALA A 136 7.33 -3.73 -10.06
N PRO A 137 6.76 -2.74 -9.33
CA PRO A 137 6.73 -2.70 -7.88
C PRO A 137 5.59 -3.54 -7.30
N TYR A 138 5.72 -3.87 -6.02
CA TYR A 138 4.59 -3.97 -5.11
C TYR A 138 4.26 -2.57 -4.58
N VAL A 139 3.03 -2.34 -4.15
CA VAL A 139 2.63 -1.02 -3.65
C VAL A 139 1.97 -1.12 -2.29
N ILE A 140 2.36 -0.24 -1.37
CA ILE A 140 1.61 0.05 -0.16
C ILE A 140 0.98 1.43 -0.30
N ALA A 141 -0.32 1.50 -0.07
CA ALA A 141 -1.14 2.70 -0.20
C ALA A 141 -1.78 3.03 1.15
N GLU A 142 -1.24 4.01 1.87
CA GLU A 142 -1.74 4.40 3.19
C GLU A 142 -2.59 5.67 3.09
N SER A 143 -3.84 5.63 3.57
CA SER A 143 -4.72 6.81 3.68
C SER A 143 -4.79 7.60 2.36
N MET A 144 -4.34 8.87 2.32
CA MET A 144 -4.22 9.69 1.10
C MET A 144 -3.44 8.96 -0.01
N GLY A 145 -2.43 8.17 0.36
CA GLY A 145 -1.66 7.35 -0.58
C GLY A 145 -2.52 6.36 -1.38
N GLY A 146 -3.75 6.08 -0.94
CA GLY A 146 -4.77 5.40 -1.72
C GLY A 146 -5.10 6.17 -2.99
N ILE A 147 -5.59 7.41 -2.87
CA ILE A 147 -5.91 8.27 -4.03
C ILE A 147 -4.70 8.40 -4.97
N VAL A 148 -3.51 8.63 -4.41
CA VAL A 148 -2.25 8.69 -5.19
C VAL A 148 -2.03 7.42 -6.01
N THR A 149 -2.18 6.26 -5.37
CA THR A 149 -1.96 4.95 -5.99
C THR A 149 -2.99 4.67 -7.09
N TRP A 150 -4.27 4.86 -6.78
CA TRP A 150 -5.34 4.54 -7.72
C TRP A 150 -5.29 5.44 -8.95
N ASN A 151 -5.07 6.76 -8.79
CA ASN A 151 -4.93 7.67 -9.92
C ASN A 151 -3.71 7.34 -10.76
N ALA A 152 -2.54 7.09 -10.15
CA ALA A 152 -1.33 6.71 -10.89
C ALA A 152 -1.52 5.40 -11.70
N ILE A 153 -2.33 4.46 -11.21
CA ILE A 153 -2.68 3.24 -11.94
C ILE A 153 -3.64 3.55 -13.09
N ALA A 154 -4.74 4.28 -12.83
CA ALA A 154 -5.74 4.62 -13.84
C ALA A 154 -5.12 5.44 -14.99
N HIS A 155 -4.17 6.31 -14.69
CA HIS A 155 -3.44 7.11 -15.69
C HIS A 155 -2.26 6.36 -16.35
N GLY A 156 -2.01 5.09 -15.98
CA GLY A 156 -0.95 4.27 -16.58
C GLY A 156 0.47 4.63 -16.13
N THR A 157 0.64 5.46 -15.12
CA THR A 157 1.93 5.86 -14.55
C THR A 157 2.52 4.76 -13.65
N LEU A 158 1.66 3.94 -13.05
CA LEU A 158 2.02 2.86 -12.13
C LEU A 158 1.38 1.54 -12.57
N SER A 159 2.21 0.50 -12.70
CA SER A 159 1.76 -0.87 -13.02
C SER A 159 2.29 -1.83 -11.98
N PRO A 160 1.57 -2.06 -10.87
CA PRO A 160 2.04 -2.88 -9.77
C PRO A 160 1.87 -4.38 -10.02
N LEU A 161 2.66 -5.22 -9.30
CA LEU A 161 2.44 -6.66 -9.19
C LEU A 161 1.26 -6.96 -8.26
N ALA A 162 1.18 -6.26 -7.14
CA ALA A 162 0.09 -6.34 -6.17
C ALA A 162 0.02 -5.04 -5.37
N VAL A 163 -1.14 -4.72 -4.81
CA VAL A 163 -1.36 -3.52 -3.98
C VAL A 163 -1.90 -3.92 -2.62
N VAL A 164 -1.33 -3.35 -1.56
CA VAL A 164 -1.87 -3.39 -0.20
C VAL A 164 -2.30 -1.99 0.19
N GLY A 165 -3.58 -1.82 0.52
CA GLY A 165 -4.13 -0.58 1.06
C GLY A 165 -4.28 -0.66 2.58
N ILE A 166 -3.69 0.29 3.29
CA ILE A 166 -3.84 0.45 4.73
C ILE A 166 -4.80 1.62 4.97
N TYR A 167 -6.05 1.34 5.34
CA TYR A 167 -7.16 2.31 5.41
C TYR A 167 -7.11 3.34 4.26
N PRO A 168 -6.99 2.89 2.98
CA PRO A 168 -6.74 3.78 1.88
C PRO A 168 -7.96 4.60 1.53
N ALA A 169 -7.77 5.89 1.28
CA ALA A 169 -8.81 6.69 0.64
C ALA A 169 -9.01 6.20 -0.80
N CYS A 170 -10.26 5.91 -1.17
CA CYS A 170 -10.63 5.44 -2.51
C CYS A 170 -11.56 6.43 -3.23
N SER A 171 -12.10 7.41 -2.52
CA SER A 171 -13.03 8.42 -3.06
C SER A 171 -12.56 9.82 -2.70
N LEU A 172 -12.06 10.55 -3.68
CA LEU A 172 -11.65 11.95 -3.50
C LEU A 172 -12.85 12.82 -3.15
N SER A 173 -13.99 12.58 -3.77
CA SER A 173 -15.24 13.31 -3.50
C SER A 173 -15.73 13.13 -2.06
N ASN A 174 -15.51 11.94 -1.47
CA ASN A 174 -15.88 11.71 -0.08
C ASN A 174 -14.91 12.43 0.88
N MET A 175 -13.61 12.43 0.59
CA MET A 175 -12.61 13.16 1.38
C MET A 175 -12.85 14.68 1.35
N TYR A 176 -13.31 15.21 0.23
CA TYR A 176 -13.70 16.61 0.06
C TYR A 176 -15.06 16.93 0.67
N ALA A 177 -16.06 16.05 0.50
CA ALA A 177 -17.45 16.13 0.98
C ALA A 177 -18.11 17.50 0.77
N GLY A 178 -18.01 18.06 -0.45
CA GLY A 178 -18.63 19.34 -0.82
C GLY A 178 -18.10 20.56 -0.04
N GLY A 179 -16.89 20.50 0.48
CA GLY A 179 -16.26 21.56 1.28
C GLY A 179 -16.47 21.41 2.80
N THR A 180 -16.94 20.24 3.25
CA THR A 180 -17.13 19.92 4.68
C THR A 180 -16.37 18.67 5.12
N GLY A 181 -15.71 17.96 4.20
CA GLY A 181 -14.93 16.77 4.47
C GLY A 181 -13.68 17.09 5.32
N PRO A 182 -13.05 16.05 5.89
CA PRO A 182 -11.92 16.24 6.80
C PRO A 182 -10.71 16.90 6.13
N PHE A 183 -10.60 16.78 4.81
CA PHE A 183 -9.45 17.28 4.04
C PHE A 183 -9.80 18.34 3.00
N TYR A 184 -11.03 18.93 3.06
CA TYR A 184 -11.46 19.86 2.03
C TYR A 184 -10.50 21.05 1.80
N PRO A 185 -9.88 21.68 2.84
CA PRO A 185 -9.00 22.82 2.60
C PRO A 185 -7.73 22.43 1.85
N VAL A 186 -7.20 21.23 2.13
CA VAL A 186 -5.98 20.73 1.50
C VAL A 186 -6.27 20.33 0.05
N ILE A 187 -7.37 19.60 -0.19
CA ILE A 187 -7.80 19.23 -1.55
C ILE A 187 -8.08 20.47 -2.41
N GLN A 188 -8.67 21.52 -1.83
CA GLN A 188 -8.85 22.78 -2.54
C GLN A 188 -7.51 23.42 -2.97
N SER A 189 -6.53 23.39 -2.08
CA SER A 189 -5.19 23.92 -2.36
C SER A 189 -4.48 23.10 -3.43
N ASP A 190 -4.54 21.77 -3.33
CA ASP A 190 -3.81 20.86 -4.22
C ASP A 190 -4.36 20.82 -5.64
N TYR A 191 -5.63 21.09 -5.80
CA TYR A 191 -6.33 21.15 -7.10
C TYR A 191 -6.60 22.60 -7.57
N ASP A 192 -6.07 23.61 -6.88
CA ASP A 192 -6.15 25.05 -7.23
C ASP A 192 -7.58 25.55 -7.51
N PHE A 193 -8.51 25.30 -6.58
CA PHE A 193 -9.84 25.87 -6.66
C PHE A 193 -10.28 26.51 -5.34
N SER A 194 -11.10 27.59 -5.41
CA SER A 194 -11.39 28.46 -4.26
C SER A 194 -12.80 28.32 -3.69
N SER A 195 -13.66 27.53 -4.33
CA SER A 195 -15.05 27.35 -3.91
C SER A 195 -15.57 25.94 -4.25
N PRO A 196 -16.57 25.41 -3.52
CA PRO A 196 -17.15 24.11 -3.80
C PRO A 196 -17.65 23.92 -5.25
N SER A 197 -18.08 24.99 -5.91
CA SER A 197 -18.49 24.92 -7.32
C SER A 197 -17.35 24.64 -8.29
N GLY A 198 -16.09 24.89 -7.91
CA GLY A 198 -14.91 24.59 -8.72
C GLY A 198 -14.46 23.12 -8.63
N TYR A 199 -14.89 22.39 -7.62
CA TYR A 199 -14.43 21.03 -7.34
C TYR A 199 -14.54 20.10 -8.57
N ALA A 200 -15.73 19.96 -9.14
CA ALA A 200 -15.95 19.01 -10.23
C ALA A 200 -15.09 19.26 -11.48
N THR A 201 -14.77 20.52 -11.75
CA THR A 201 -13.89 20.88 -12.88
C THR A 201 -12.44 20.65 -12.55
N ALA A 202 -12.00 21.03 -11.34
CA ALA A 202 -10.61 20.94 -10.94
C ALA A 202 -10.14 19.49 -10.72
N THR A 203 -11.04 18.61 -10.25
CA THR A 203 -10.74 17.21 -9.93
C THR A 203 -11.22 16.22 -11.01
N ALA A 204 -11.61 16.71 -12.19
CA ALA A 204 -12.06 15.84 -13.27
C ALA A 204 -10.99 14.83 -13.68
N GLY A 205 -11.31 13.53 -13.60
CA GLY A 205 -10.39 12.43 -13.89
C GLY A 205 -9.44 12.07 -12.73
N TYR A 206 -9.68 12.57 -11.52
CA TYR A 206 -8.83 12.32 -10.34
C TYR A 206 -9.60 11.76 -9.13
N ASP A 207 -10.83 11.29 -9.31
CA ASP A 207 -11.54 10.52 -8.27
C ASP A 207 -11.61 9.05 -8.68
N PRO A 208 -10.85 8.15 -8.01
CA PRO A 208 -10.77 6.74 -8.37
C PRO A 208 -12.13 6.01 -8.39
N MET A 209 -13.10 6.52 -7.65
CA MET A 209 -14.47 5.97 -7.66
C MET A 209 -15.24 6.26 -8.95
N LEU A 210 -14.74 7.17 -9.78
CA LEU A 210 -15.33 7.54 -11.07
C LEU A 210 -14.56 6.94 -12.26
N ASP A 211 -13.40 6.35 -12.02
CA ASP A 211 -12.61 5.68 -13.05
C ASP A 211 -13.22 4.32 -13.43
N PRO A 212 -12.93 3.80 -14.64
CA PRO A 212 -13.36 2.46 -15.01
C PRO A 212 -12.82 1.42 -14.04
N PRO A 213 -13.66 0.61 -13.37
CA PRO A 213 -13.17 -0.41 -12.44
C PRO A 213 -12.25 -1.45 -13.08
N SER A 214 -12.29 -1.58 -14.43
CA SER A 214 -11.38 -2.43 -15.21
C SER A 214 -9.91 -2.03 -15.10
N ASP A 215 -9.59 -0.79 -14.76
CA ASP A 215 -8.22 -0.31 -14.61
C ASP A 215 -7.51 -0.94 -13.41
N PHE A 216 -8.28 -1.47 -12.48
CA PHE A 216 -7.80 -2.09 -11.24
C PHE A 216 -7.90 -3.63 -11.22
N THR A 217 -8.21 -4.28 -12.35
CA THR A 217 -8.44 -5.74 -12.41
C THR A 217 -7.19 -6.57 -12.72
N ALA A 218 -6.09 -5.95 -13.16
CA ALA A 218 -4.91 -6.65 -13.67
C ALA A 218 -4.00 -7.23 -12.57
N PHE A 219 -4.23 -6.89 -11.30
CA PHE A 219 -3.39 -7.28 -10.17
C PHE A 219 -4.25 -7.51 -8.92
N PRO A 220 -3.79 -8.34 -7.97
CA PRO A 220 -4.50 -8.55 -6.71
C PRO A 220 -4.36 -7.34 -5.78
N ILE A 221 -5.42 -7.09 -5.02
CA ILE A 221 -5.51 -5.98 -4.06
C ILE A 221 -5.94 -6.52 -2.70
N LEU A 222 -5.20 -6.18 -1.65
CA LEU A 222 -5.57 -6.42 -0.25
C LEU A 222 -5.81 -5.09 0.45
N LEU A 223 -7.00 -4.86 0.97
CA LEU A 223 -7.35 -3.65 1.71
C LEU A 223 -7.58 -3.98 3.19
N TRP A 224 -7.05 -3.14 4.05
CA TRP A 224 -7.36 -3.13 5.48
C TRP A 224 -8.28 -1.96 5.78
N ALA A 225 -9.46 -2.22 6.35
CA ALA A 225 -10.50 -1.23 6.58
C ALA A 225 -11.17 -1.43 7.94
N SER A 226 -11.28 -0.37 8.72
CA SER A 226 -11.85 -0.40 10.06
C SER A 226 -13.27 0.17 10.12
N TYR A 227 -14.12 -0.45 10.93
CA TYR A 227 -15.43 0.12 11.27
C TYR A 227 -15.32 1.30 12.25
N SER A 228 -14.20 1.43 12.98
CA SER A 228 -13.95 2.52 13.91
C SER A 228 -13.25 3.72 13.25
N ASP A 229 -12.82 3.58 12.00
CA ASP A 229 -12.23 4.69 11.24
C ASP A 229 -13.30 5.70 10.84
N THR A 230 -13.21 6.89 11.42
CA THR A 230 -14.10 8.02 11.13
C THR A 230 -13.49 9.03 10.16
N THR A 231 -12.23 8.84 9.78
CA THR A 231 -11.49 9.69 8.83
C THR A 231 -11.64 9.19 7.41
N VAL A 232 -11.25 7.94 7.15
CA VAL A 232 -11.54 7.23 5.90
C VAL A 232 -12.66 6.24 6.18
N VAL A 233 -13.88 6.70 5.97
CA VAL A 233 -15.08 5.91 6.31
C VAL A 233 -15.22 4.76 5.33
N ARG A 234 -15.07 3.54 5.85
CA ARG A 234 -15.06 2.29 5.09
C ARG A 234 -16.23 2.13 4.12
N SER A 235 -17.45 2.52 4.53
CA SER A 235 -18.65 2.40 3.68
C SER A 235 -18.66 3.35 2.48
N HIS A 236 -17.77 4.34 2.46
CA HIS A 236 -17.66 5.34 1.40
C HIS A 236 -16.35 5.23 0.60
N ASN A 237 -15.43 4.39 1.03
CA ASN A 237 -14.12 4.20 0.41
C ASN A 237 -13.91 2.73 0.01
N GLU A 238 -13.37 1.91 0.89
CA GLU A 238 -12.87 0.57 0.56
C GLU A 238 -13.98 -0.39 0.13
N ASN A 239 -15.14 -0.37 0.77
CA ASN A 239 -16.23 -1.29 0.45
C ASN A 239 -16.80 -1.06 -0.97
N PRO A 240 -17.22 0.17 -1.37
CA PRO A 240 -17.70 0.41 -2.72
C PRO A 240 -16.60 0.22 -3.78
N PHE A 241 -15.35 0.60 -3.50
CA PHE A 241 -14.21 0.35 -4.40
C PHE A 241 -14.03 -1.14 -4.65
N ALA A 242 -13.94 -1.96 -3.60
CA ALA A 242 -13.80 -3.40 -3.72
C ALA A 242 -14.99 -4.05 -4.45
N PHE A 243 -16.21 -3.58 -4.18
CA PHE A 243 -17.42 -4.06 -4.86
C PHE A 243 -17.35 -3.81 -6.37
N GLN A 244 -17.00 -2.58 -6.79
CA GLN A 244 -16.94 -2.21 -8.21
C GLN A 244 -15.84 -3.00 -8.94
N VAL A 245 -14.63 -3.07 -8.37
CA VAL A 245 -13.50 -3.77 -8.99
C VAL A 245 -13.76 -5.27 -9.09
N ASN A 246 -14.32 -5.91 -8.04
CA ASN A 246 -14.67 -7.32 -8.08
C ASN A 246 -15.81 -7.61 -9.07
N ALA A 247 -16.79 -6.72 -9.19
CA ALA A 247 -17.85 -6.84 -10.19
C ALA A 247 -17.32 -6.74 -11.64
N ALA A 248 -16.22 -6.03 -11.85
CA ALA A 248 -15.50 -5.94 -13.12
C ALA A 248 -14.55 -7.12 -13.40
N GLY A 249 -14.47 -8.10 -12.49
CA GLY A 249 -13.62 -9.29 -12.64
C GLY A 249 -12.24 -9.17 -11.97
N GLY A 250 -12.01 -8.16 -11.14
CA GLY A 250 -10.81 -7.99 -10.34
C GLY A 250 -10.77 -8.90 -9.11
N ASN A 251 -9.70 -8.80 -8.34
CA ASN A 251 -9.47 -9.56 -7.11
C ASN A 251 -9.12 -8.61 -5.97
N VAL A 252 -10.13 -8.11 -5.26
CA VAL A 252 -9.99 -7.24 -4.09
C VAL A 252 -10.49 -7.96 -2.85
N ILE A 253 -9.61 -8.13 -1.88
CA ILE A 253 -9.92 -8.68 -0.55
C ILE A 253 -9.96 -7.50 0.43
N VAL A 254 -10.99 -7.42 1.28
CA VAL A 254 -11.10 -6.41 2.33
C VAL A 254 -11.02 -7.09 3.69
N ASN A 255 -9.89 -6.92 4.36
CA ASN A 255 -9.69 -7.33 5.74
C ASN A 255 -10.30 -6.31 6.69
N THR A 256 -10.99 -6.79 7.70
CA THR A 256 -11.60 -5.94 8.72
C THR A 256 -10.63 -5.73 9.88
N SER A 257 -10.41 -4.47 10.25
CA SER A 257 -9.70 -4.06 11.45
C SER A 257 -10.62 -3.30 12.42
N THR A 258 -10.09 -2.90 13.57
CA THR A 258 -10.88 -2.32 14.67
C THR A 258 -10.31 -1.02 15.23
N GLY A 259 -9.12 -0.60 14.77
CA GLY A 259 -8.45 0.63 15.22
C GLY A 259 -9.07 1.90 14.63
N ASN A 260 -8.80 3.03 15.25
CA ASN A 260 -9.03 4.33 14.64
C ASN A 260 -8.05 4.58 13.48
N HIS A 261 -8.27 5.63 12.69
CA HIS A 261 -7.36 6.01 11.63
C HIS A 261 -5.93 6.20 12.14
N GLY A 262 -4.96 5.58 11.46
CA GLY A 262 -3.54 5.63 11.88
C GLY A 262 -3.15 4.67 13.02
N ASP A 263 -4.06 3.82 13.49
CA ASP A 263 -3.74 2.85 14.54
C ASP A 263 -3.00 1.64 13.95
N VAL A 264 -1.95 1.18 14.65
CA VAL A 264 -1.17 -0.02 14.26
C VAL A 264 -2.00 -1.31 14.26
N SER A 265 -3.14 -1.34 14.94
CA SER A 265 -4.08 -2.46 14.91
C SER A 265 -4.86 -2.59 13.60
N ASN A 266 -4.70 -1.63 12.68
CA ASN A 266 -5.39 -1.63 11.39
C ASN A 266 -4.73 -2.50 10.32
N PHE A 267 -3.61 -3.14 10.59
CA PHE A 267 -2.95 -4.04 9.64
C PHE A 267 -2.16 -5.14 10.37
N ASP A 268 -1.85 -6.18 9.65
CA ASP A 268 -0.95 -7.24 10.07
C ASP A 268 0.27 -7.25 9.13
N PRO A 269 1.46 -6.83 9.60
CA PRO A 269 2.67 -6.76 8.77
C PRO A 269 3.08 -8.10 8.17
N GLN A 270 2.83 -9.21 8.88
CA GLN A 270 3.13 -10.54 8.38
C GLN A 270 2.20 -10.93 7.23
N ALA A 271 0.91 -10.63 7.36
CA ALA A 271 -0.06 -10.88 6.30
C ALA A 271 0.21 -10.02 5.05
N VAL A 272 0.76 -8.79 5.20
CA VAL A 272 1.22 -7.97 4.09
C VAL A 272 2.40 -8.63 3.37
N LEU A 273 3.40 -9.12 4.10
CA LEU A 273 4.54 -9.84 3.52
C LEU A 273 4.06 -11.09 2.78
N GLU A 274 3.25 -11.93 3.41
CA GLU A 274 2.71 -13.17 2.82
C GLU A 274 1.91 -12.89 1.56
N PHE A 275 1.13 -11.80 1.54
CA PHE A 275 0.40 -11.39 0.35
C PHE A 275 1.33 -11.03 -0.82
N PHE A 276 2.41 -10.30 -0.57
CA PHE A 276 3.39 -9.96 -1.61
C PHE A 276 4.21 -11.17 -2.06
N GLU A 277 4.53 -12.10 -1.16
CA GLU A 277 5.25 -13.35 -1.52
C GLU A 277 4.40 -14.31 -2.36
N ALA A 278 3.07 -14.23 -2.24
CA ALA A 278 2.14 -15.07 -2.99
C ALA A 278 1.87 -14.55 -4.42
N HIS A 279 2.28 -13.34 -4.75
CA HIS A 279 2.01 -12.66 -6.03
C HIS A 279 3.26 -12.02 -6.63
#